data_c0af793528047c07d24c27ea7227e226
#
_entry.id   c0af793528047c07d24c27ea7227e226
#
_cell.length_a   1.000
_cell.length_b   1.000
_cell.length_c   1.000
_cell.angle_alpha   90.00
_cell.angle_beta   90.00
_cell.angle_gamma   90.00
#
_symmetry.space_group_name_H-M   'P 1'
#
loop_
_entity.id
_entity.type
_entity.pdbx_description
1 polymer ?
#
loop_
_entity_poly.entity_id
_entity_poly.type
_entity_poly.pdbx_seq_one_letter_code
_entity_poly.pdbx_strand_id
1 'polypeptide(L)'
;MKLLKLIAASFLSMGFLSMAVMADEPKDKVKAGFIYVGPTGDHGWTYRHDIGRQDVEKHFGDRVETMFVESVKYGPDAERVMRQMAMQGVDIIFATSFGYMDSMLKVAEEFPNVKFEHATGYKTADNMANYGLKLYQARHVQGVIAGM
;
A
#
# COMPACT_ATOMS: atom_id res chain seq x y z
N MET A 1 -26.19 77.98 0.86
CA MET A 1 -25.26 77.38 -0.09
C MET A 1 -24.30 76.55 0.70
N LYS A 2 -24.61 75.26 0.92
CA LYS A 2 -23.78 74.31 1.69
C LYS A 2 -23.40 73.12 0.78
N LEU A 3 -22.12 73.05 0.50
CA LEU A 3 -21.52 72.00 -0.32
C LEU A 3 -21.42 70.70 0.49
N LEU A 4 -22.13 69.70 0.08
CA LEU A 4 -22.10 68.34 0.73
C LEU A 4 -20.98 67.54 0.08
N LYS A 5 -19.94 67.22 0.84
CA LYS A 5 -18.86 66.34 0.41
C LYS A 5 -19.28 64.86 0.65
N LEU A 6 -19.51 64.11 -0.42
CA LEU A 6 -19.62 62.66 -0.36
C LEU A 6 -18.22 62.05 -0.32
N ILE A 7 -17.92 61.36 0.75
CA ILE A 7 -16.74 60.52 0.86
C ILE A 7 -17.18 59.08 0.50
N ALA A 8 -16.74 58.61 -0.65
CA ALA A 8 -16.92 57.25 -1.04
C ALA A 8 -15.82 56.37 -0.37
N ALA A 9 -16.21 55.60 0.61
CA ALA A 9 -15.32 54.59 1.21
C ALA A 9 -15.36 53.30 0.36
N SER A 10 -14.30 53.06 -0.40
CA SER A 10 -14.10 51.80 -1.13
C SER A 10 -13.69 50.72 -0.15
N PHE A 11 -14.59 49.79 0.17
CA PHE A 11 -14.26 48.57 0.86
C PHE A 11 -13.62 47.58 -0.13
N LEU A 12 -12.30 47.47 -0.05
CA LEU A 12 -11.54 46.40 -0.73
C LEU A 12 -11.73 45.09 0.06
N SER A 13 -12.73 44.30 -0.33
CA SER A 13 -12.93 42.98 0.24
C SER A 13 -11.86 42.04 -0.32
N MET A 14 -10.82 41.84 0.47
CA MET A 14 -9.80 40.82 0.22
C MET A 14 -10.41 39.44 0.52
N GLY A 15 -10.92 38.80 -0.52
CA GLY A 15 -11.42 37.43 -0.45
C GLY A 15 -10.27 36.48 -0.11
N PHE A 16 -10.22 36.02 1.15
CA PHE A 16 -9.42 34.87 1.53
C PHE A 16 -10.03 33.63 0.86
N LEU A 17 -9.43 33.18 -0.25
CA LEU A 17 -9.70 31.90 -0.83
C LEU A 17 -9.12 30.82 0.12
N SER A 18 -9.93 30.38 1.08
CA SER A 18 -9.61 29.21 1.90
C SER A 18 -9.49 28.02 0.97
N MET A 19 -8.26 27.64 0.62
CA MET A 19 -7.98 26.30 0.12
C MET A 19 -8.32 25.34 1.27
N ALA A 20 -9.52 24.78 1.22
CA ALA A 20 -9.85 23.61 2.02
C ALA A 20 -8.90 22.50 1.58
N VAL A 21 -7.89 22.22 2.41
CA VAL A 21 -7.18 20.94 2.33
C VAL A 21 -8.24 19.90 2.60
N MET A 22 -8.67 19.22 1.54
CA MET A 22 -9.49 18.02 1.68
C MET A 22 -8.62 16.99 2.39
N ALA A 23 -8.70 16.96 3.72
CA ALA A 23 -8.28 15.84 4.49
C ALA A 23 -9.15 14.68 4.01
N ASP A 24 -8.51 13.64 3.49
CA ASP A 24 -9.19 12.39 3.12
C ASP A 24 -9.92 11.90 4.38
N GLU A 25 -11.26 11.85 4.33
CA GLU A 25 -12.05 11.32 5.44
C GLU A 25 -11.54 9.92 5.75
N PRO A 26 -11.38 9.54 7.02
CA PRO A 26 -10.92 8.20 7.37
C PRO A 26 -11.87 7.19 6.74
N LYS A 27 -11.37 6.36 5.84
CA LYS A 27 -12.16 5.29 5.26
C LYS A 27 -12.61 4.34 6.37
N ASP A 28 -13.90 4.08 6.47
CA ASP A 28 -14.45 3.14 7.44
C ASP A 28 -13.87 1.73 7.26
N LYS A 29 -13.41 1.39 6.05
CA LYS A 29 -12.89 0.07 5.70
C LYS A 29 -11.67 0.17 4.77
N VAL A 30 -10.56 -0.45 5.17
CA VAL A 30 -9.32 -0.55 4.38
C VAL A 30 -9.39 -1.80 3.49
N LYS A 31 -9.08 -1.65 2.20
CA LYS A 31 -8.94 -2.77 1.26
C LYS A 31 -7.47 -3.11 1.08
N ALA A 32 -7.09 -4.34 1.41
CA ALA A 32 -5.71 -4.84 1.28
C ALA A 32 -5.62 -5.95 0.23
N GLY A 33 -4.73 -5.78 -0.75
CA GLY A 33 -4.45 -6.75 -1.80
C GLY A 33 -3.14 -7.50 -1.53
N PHE A 34 -3.11 -8.80 -1.83
CA PHE A 34 -1.92 -9.63 -1.67
C PHE A 34 -1.60 -10.36 -2.96
N ILE A 35 -0.35 -10.32 -3.42
CA ILE A 35 0.12 -11.14 -4.53
C ILE A 35 1.14 -12.16 -4.02
N TYR A 36 0.91 -13.42 -4.36
CA TYR A 36 1.69 -14.56 -3.91
C TYR A 36 2.44 -15.22 -5.06
N VAL A 37 3.65 -15.67 -4.78
CA VAL A 37 4.52 -16.34 -5.75
C VAL A 37 4.13 -17.80 -6.02
N GLY A 38 3.48 -18.43 -5.08
CA GLY A 38 3.01 -19.81 -5.17
C GLY A 38 1.58 -19.97 -4.65
N PRO A 39 1.08 -21.21 -4.61
CA PRO A 39 -0.24 -21.51 -4.07
C PRO A 39 -0.28 -21.41 -2.55
N THR A 40 -1.44 -21.04 -1.99
CA THR A 40 -1.64 -20.94 -0.55
C THR A 40 -1.52 -22.27 0.19
N GLY A 41 -1.66 -23.37 -0.52
CA GLY A 41 -1.50 -24.74 0.02
C GLY A 41 -0.06 -25.29 0.02
N ASP A 42 0.97 -24.45 -0.20
CA ASP A 42 2.37 -24.90 -0.27
C ASP A 42 2.98 -25.29 1.09
N HIS A 43 2.29 -25.02 2.19
CA HIS A 43 2.74 -25.18 3.57
C HIS A 43 4.07 -24.47 3.89
N GLY A 44 4.51 -23.56 3.02
CA GLY A 44 5.77 -22.86 3.10
C GLY A 44 5.62 -21.34 3.12
N TRP A 45 6.30 -20.67 2.16
CA TRP A 45 6.39 -19.23 2.07
C TRP A 45 5.03 -18.57 1.85
N THR A 46 4.30 -18.98 0.83
CA THR A 46 2.97 -18.42 0.49
C THR A 46 1.95 -18.73 1.58
N TYR A 47 1.92 -19.97 2.06
CA TYR A 47 1.04 -20.36 3.16
C TYR A 47 1.22 -19.44 4.39
N ARG A 48 2.46 -19.14 4.77
CA ARG A 48 2.72 -18.27 5.95
C ARG A 48 2.27 -16.83 5.73
N HIS A 49 2.39 -16.30 4.52
CA HIS A 49 1.85 -14.99 4.18
C HIS A 49 0.31 -14.98 4.22
N ASP A 50 -0.32 -16.05 3.73
CA ASP A 50 -1.78 -16.16 3.75
C ASP A 50 -2.35 -16.32 5.16
N ILE A 51 -1.66 -17.04 6.05
CA ILE A 51 -2.02 -17.06 7.49
C ILE A 51 -1.97 -15.63 8.06
N GLY A 52 -0.94 -14.85 7.75
CA GLY A 52 -0.85 -13.46 8.17
C GLY A 52 -2.00 -12.60 7.65
N ARG A 53 -2.43 -12.79 6.40
CA ARG A 53 -3.62 -12.14 5.83
C ARG A 53 -4.90 -12.51 6.61
N GLN A 54 -5.09 -13.80 6.90
CA GLN A 54 -6.24 -14.28 7.68
C GLN A 54 -6.23 -13.74 9.11
N ASP A 55 -5.05 -13.62 9.72
CA ASP A 55 -4.91 -13.01 11.04
C ASP A 55 -5.29 -11.52 11.03
N VAL A 56 -4.96 -10.79 9.95
CA VAL A 56 -5.40 -9.40 9.74
C VAL A 56 -6.93 -9.33 9.67
N GLU A 57 -7.58 -10.19 8.88
CA GLU A 57 -9.05 -10.25 8.82
C GLU A 57 -9.67 -10.55 10.18
N LYS A 58 -9.13 -11.53 10.89
CA LYS A 58 -9.62 -11.91 12.21
C LYS A 58 -9.45 -10.79 13.24
N HIS A 59 -8.35 -10.04 13.18
CA HIS A 59 -8.04 -8.99 14.15
C HIS A 59 -8.86 -7.71 13.90
N PHE A 60 -9.02 -7.31 12.65
CA PHE A 60 -9.64 -6.05 12.27
C PHE A 60 -11.14 -6.17 11.94
N GLY A 61 -11.62 -7.39 11.64
CA GLY A 61 -13.04 -7.66 11.34
C GLY A 61 -13.55 -6.79 10.19
N ASP A 62 -14.66 -6.11 10.41
CA ASP A 62 -15.32 -5.28 9.40
C ASP A 62 -14.51 -4.06 8.92
N ARG A 63 -13.43 -3.71 9.62
CA ARG A 63 -12.55 -2.59 9.27
C ARG A 63 -11.57 -2.90 8.13
N VAL A 64 -11.43 -4.16 7.75
CA VAL A 64 -10.56 -4.58 6.65
C VAL A 64 -11.31 -5.49 5.69
N GLU A 65 -10.96 -5.38 4.42
CA GLU A 65 -11.33 -6.32 3.37
C GLU A 65 -10.07 -6.76 2.68
N THR A 66 -9.83 -8.06 2.58
CA THR A 66 -8.66 -8.56 1.90
C THR A 66 -9.02 -9.27 0.60
N MET A 67 -8.12 -9.18 -0.37
CA MET A 67 -8.13 -9.98 -1.59
C MET A 67 -6.74 -10.52 -1.86
N PHE A 68 -6.63 -11.64 -2.54
CA PHE A 68 -5.33 -12.17 -2.94
C PHE A 68 -5.38 -12.81 -4.33
N VAL A 69 -4.21 -12.88 -4.96
CA VAL A 69 -3.99 -13.65 -6.18
C VAL A 69 -2.73 -14.49 -5.96
N GLU A 70 -2.86 -15.80 -6.10
CA GLU A 70 -1.77 -16.75 -5.93
C GLU A 70 -1.10 -17.12 -7.27
N SER A 71 0.11 -17.68 -7.19
CA SER A 71 0.87 -18.16 -8.35
C SER A 71 1.11 -17.09 -9.43
N VAL A 72 1.27 -15.83 -9.02
CA VAL A 72 1.53 -14.70 -9.91
C VAL A 72 2.98 -14.78 -10.40
N LYS A 73 3.18 -14.76 -11.70
CA LYS A 73 4.53 -14.75 -12.30
C LYS A 73 5.18 -13.36 -12.15
N TYR A 74 6.51 -13.34 -12.03
CA TYR A 74 7.26 -12.08 -12.01
C TYR A 74 7.16 -11.32 -13.34
N GLY A 75 7.41 -10.03 -13.29
CA GLY A 75 7.41 -9.15 -14.45
C GLY A 75 6.00 -8.70 -14.88
N PRO A 76 5.67 -8.74 -16.18
CA PRO A 76 4.43 -8.14 -16.71
C PRO A 76 3.14 -8.70 -16.08
N ASP A 77 3.12 -9.94 -15.66
CA ASP A 77 1.95 -10.53 -15.01
C ASP A 77 1.71 -9.90 -13.61
N ALA A 78 2.78 -9.74 -12.83
CA ALA A 78 2.70 -9.06 -11.54
C ALA A 78 2.27 -7.59 -11.69
N GLU A 79 2.80 -6.87 -12.67
CA GLU A 79 2.38 -5.50 -12.98
C GLU A 79 0.88 -5.44 -13.30
N ARG A 80 0.40 -6.34 -14.15
CA ARG A 80 -1.02 -6.43 -14.54
C ARG A 80 -1.92 -6.67 -13.33
N VAL A 81 -1.57 -7.62 -12.47
CA VAL A 81 -2.36 -7.97 -11.28
C VAL A 81 -2.40 -6.80 -10.29
N MET A 82 -1.26 -6.18 -10.00
CA MET A 82 -1.21 -5.02 -9.10
C MET A 82 -2.00 -3.83 -9.64
N ARG A 83 -1.92 -3.52 -10.95
CA ARG A 83 -2.75 -2.47 -11.57
C ARG A 83 -4.25 -2.78 -11.45
N GLN A 84 -4.64 -4.03 -11.66
CA GLN A 84 -6.04 -4.44 -11.48
C GLN A 84 -6.52 -4.22 -10.04
N MET A 85 -5.73 -4.59 -9.04
CA MET A 85 -6.05 -4.33 -7.63
C MET A 85 -6.17 -2.83 -7.34
N ALA A 86 -5.21 -2.03 -7.82
CA ALA A 86 -5.24 -0.58 -7.64
C ALA A 86 -6.49 0.07 -8.29
N MET A 87 -6.85 -0.35 -9.52
CA MET A 87 -8.07 0.11 -10.20
C MET A 87 -9.37 -0.35 -9.51
N GLN A 88 -9.35 -1.45 -8.76
CA GLN A 88 -10.47 -1.91 -7.93
C GLN A 88 -10.59 -1.17 -6.60
N GLY A 89 -9.73 -0.16 -6.37
CA GLY A 89 -9.77 0.67 -5.18
C GLY A 89 -9.14 0.02 -3.94
N VAL A 90 -8.14 -0.84 -4.14
CA VAL A 90 -7.32 -1.36 -3.05
C VAL A 90 -6.45 -0.22 -2.49
N ASP A 91 -6.41 -0.09 -1.17
CA ASP A 91 -5.67 0.97 -0.47
C ASP A 91 -4.20 0.62 -0.25
N ILE A 92 -3.92 -0.68 -0.04
CA ILE A 92 -2.57 -1.18 0.20
C ILE A 92 -2.37 -2.54 -0.49
N ILE A 93 -1.24 -2.71 -1.18
CA ILE A 93 -0.87 -3.93 -1.88
C ILE A 93 0.42 -4.51 -1.29
N PHE A 94 0.36 -5.77 -0.88
CA PHE A 94 1.48 -6.56 -0.39
C PHE A 94 2.00 -7.48 -1.50
N ALA A 95 3.27 -7.32 -1.91
CA ALA A 95 3.93 -8.24 -2.82
C ALA A 95 4.94 -9.10 -2.04
N THR A 96 4.69 -10.40 -1.99
CA THR A 96 5.31 -11.30 -1.03
C THR A 96 6.57 -12.00 -1.54
N SER A 97 7.28 -11.44 -2.52
CA SER A 97 8.51 -12.04 -3.03
C SER A 97 9.46 -10.99 -3.61
N PHE A 98 10.76 -11.22 -3.44
CA PHE A 98 11.84 -10.39 -3.98
C PHE A 98 11.67 -10.06 -5.48
N GLY A 99 11.26 -11.04 -6.28
CA GLY A 99 11.10 -10.88 -7.73
C GLY A 99 10.00 -9.92 -8.18
N TYR A 100 9.18 -9.42 -7.27
CA TYR A 100 8.15 -8.42 -7.57
C TYR A 100 8.64 -6.97 -7.48
N MET A 101 9.86 -6.75 -7.00
CA MET A 101 10.39 -5.43 -6.66
C MET A 101 10.29 -4.40 -7.78
N ASP A 102 10.78 -4.73 -8.97
CA ASP A 102 10.79 -3.80 -10.11
C ASP A 102 9.39 -3.59 -10.69
N SER A 103 8.57 -4.62 -10.70
CA SER A 103 7.16 -4.54 -11.12
C SER A 103 6.35 -3.67 -10.18
N MET A 104 6.54 -3.83 -8.87
CA MET A 104 5.86 -3.03 -7.86
C MET A 104 6.26 -1.56 -7.93
N LEU A 105 7.56 -1.27 -8.10
CA LEU A 105 8.04 0.10 -8.21
C LEU A 105 7.37 0.85 -9.37
N LYS A 106 7.28 0.23 -10.55
CA LYS A 106 6.58 0.82 -11.71
C LYS A 106 5.11 1.11 -11.42
N VAL A 107 4.41 0.16 -10.79
CA VAL A 107 2.98 0.34 -10.47
C VAL A 107 2.80 1.37 -9.37
N ALA A 108 3.71 1.47 -8.41
CA ALA A 108 3.67 2.49 -7.35
C ALA A 108 3.76 3.91 -7.93
N GLU A 109 4.60 4.13 -8.95
CA GLU A 109 4.70 5.40 -9.66
C GLU A 109 3.39 5.78 -10.39
N GLU A 110 2.65 4.78 -10.91
CA GLU A 110 1.38 4.98 -11.61
C GLU A 110 0.20 5.27 -10.66
N PHE A 111 0.26 4.78 -9.42
CA PHE A 111 -0.81 4.87 -8.42
C PHE A 111 -0.34 5.49 -7.11
N PRO A 112 -0.06 6.80 -7.06
CA PRO A 112 0.56 7.46 -5.90
C PRO A 112 -0.30 7.42 -4.63
N ASN A 113 -1.60 7.22 -4.75
CA ASN A 113 -2.52 7.13 -3.62
C ASN A 113 -2.63 5.73 -3.01
N VAL A 114 -2.14 4.69 -3.70
CA VAL A 114 -2.08 3.32 -3.20
C VAL A 114 -0.78 3.11 -2.45
N LYS A 115 -0.81 2.44 -1.31
CA LYS A 115 0.40 2.04 -0.56
C LYS A 115 0.87 0.67 -1.03
N PHE A 116 2.17 0.49 -1.06
CA PHE A 116 2.82 -0.73 -1.52
C PHE A 116 3.81 -1.23 -0.48
N GLU A 117 3.69 -2.51 -0.12
CA GLU A 117 4.56 -3.17 0.85
C GLU A 117 5.24 -4.37 0.19
N HIS A 118 6.55 -4.30 0.06
CA HIS A 118 7.34 -5.30 -0.64
C HIS A 118 8.13 -6.18 0.32
N ALA A 119 7.92 -7.49 0.27
CA ALA A 119 8.68 -8.45 1.06
C ALA A 119 10.09 -8.64 0.49
N THR A 120 11.11 -8.49 1.37
CA THR A 120 12.53 -8.82 1.09
C THR A 120 13.24 -7.96 0.04
N GLY A 121 12.63 -6.87 -0.45
CA GLY A 121 13.25 -5.95 -1.39
C GLY A 121 14.16 -4.91 -0.73
N TYR A 122 14.71 -4.02 -1.57
CA TYR A 122 15.53 -2.88 -1.12
C TYR A 122 15.18 -1.55 -1.82
N LYS A 123 14.37 -1.59 -2.90
CA LYS A 123 13.90 -0.37 -3.57
C LYS A 123 12.67 0.17 -2.84
N THR A 124 12.61 1.49 -2.70
CA THR A 124 11.50 2.22 -2.07
C THR A 124 11.03 3.36 -2.96
N ALA A 125 9.83 3.88 -2.69
CA ALA A 125 9.28 5.10 -3.25
C ALA A 125 8.43 5.80 -2.18
N ASP A 126 7.87 6.98 -2.46
CA ASP A 126 7.07 7.75 -1.50
C ASP A 126 5.85 6.98 -0.95
N ASN A 127 5.35 6.04 -1.75
CA ASN A 127 4.23 5.17 -1.42
C ASN A 127 4.60 3.68 -1.41
N MET A 128 5.89 3.33 -1.48
CA MET A 128 6.38 1.95 -1.46
C MET A 128 7.44 1.75 -0.39
N ALA A 129 7.18 0.85 0.55
CA ALA A 129 8.10 0.43 1.59
C ALA A 129 8.48 -1.05 1.46
N ASN A 130 9.49 -1.45 2.23
CA ASN A 130 9.95 -2.84 2.29
C ASN A 130 9.83 -3.38 3.70
N TYR A 131 9.46 -4.64 3.81
CA TYR A 131 9.54 -5.38 5.05
C TYR A 131 10.36 -6.66 4.88
N GLY A 132 10.97 -7.12 5.96
CA GLY A 132 11.82 -8.30 5.93
C GLY A 132 11.78 -9.08 7.23
N LEU A 133 12.27 -10.30 7.15
CA LEU A 133 12.39 -11.22 8.27
C LEU A 133 13.86 -11.34 8.69
N LYS A 134 14.10 -11.61 9.97
CA LYS A 134 15.43 -11.95 10.47
C LYS A 134 15.80 -13.40 10.10
N LEU A 135 15.83 -13.70 8.82
CA LEU A 135 16.06 -15.05 8.26
C LEU A 135 17.38 -15.66 8.74
N TYR A 136 18.36 -14.82 9.06
CA TYR A 136 19.65 -15.29 9.59
C TYR A 136 19.50 -16.07 10.91
N GLN A 137 18.51 -15.74 11.73
CA GLN A 137 18.26 -16.47 12.99
C GLN A 137 17.79 -17.91 12.72
N ALA A 138 16.82 -18.08 11.81
CA ALA A 138 16.35 -19.40 11.41
C ALA A 138 17.46 -20.21 10.70
N ARG A 139 18.25 -19.55 9.84
CA ARG A 139 19.39 -20.19 9.16
C ARG A 139 20.50 -20.61 10.13
N HIS A 140 20.73 -19.86 11.18
CA HIS A 140 21.67 -20.26 12.24
C HIS A 140 21.24 -21.59 12.90
N VAL A 141 19.95 -21.69 13.28
CA VAL A 141 19.39 -22.92 13.86
C VAL A 141 19.50 -24.10 12.88
N GLN A 142 19.16 -23.87 11.60
CA GLN A 142 19.31 -24.88 10.56
C GLN A 142 20.77 -25.35 10.38
N GLY A 143 21.73 -24.41 10.44
CA GLY A 143 23.15 -24.71 10.36
C GLY A 143 23.65 -25.55 11.54
N VAL A 144 23.18 -25.25 12.76
CA VAL A 144 23.48 -26.05 13.96
C VAL A 144 22.96 -27.50 13.79
N ILE A 145 21.72 -27.65 13.37
CA ILE A 145 21.11 -28.99 13.18
C ILE A 145 21.86 -29.77 12.08
N ALA A 146 22.22 -29.13 10.98
CA ALA A 146 22.93 -29.79 9.88
C ALA A 146 24.39 -30.13 10.22
N GLY A 147 24.99 -29.50 11.23
CA GLY A 147 26.36 -29.76 11.70
C GLY A 147 26.46 -30.79 12.83
N MET A 148 25.34 -31.27 13.33
CA MET A 148 25.27 -32.33 14.37
C MET A 148 25.28 -33.74 13.75
#